data_6a69bb00fe9db047e6c9670e0f32c7d6
#
_entry.id   6a69bb00fe9db047e6c9670e0f32c7d6
#
_cell.length_a   1.000
_cell.length_b   1.000
_cell.length_c   1.000
_cell.angle_alpha   90.00
_cell.angle_beta   90.00
_cell.angle_gamma   90.00
#
_symmetry.space_group_name_H-M   'P 1'
#
loop_
_entity.id
_entity.type
_entity.pdbx_description
1 polymer ?
#
loop_
_entity_poly.entity_id
_entity_poly.type
_entity_poly.pdbx_seq_one_letter_code
_entity_poly.pdbx_strand_id
1 'polypeptide(L)'
;VATLAGMYAYNQFVASTSTKKNMLPTKNGSYYSWKQGNVFYTKTGTGDPVLLIHDTNSASSSVEWSKISKRLQKKHTVYTMDLLGCGLSDKPGLSYTNYMYVQLITAFIKDIIKSKTSVVASNLSSSFVIMANQLDASIIDKMIFINPVSFHSMDAMPDQQSKLKQTIINLPLVGTFIYNLLMNPKRIDRQFRFIYYCRPQLISSKTKDAYYEAAHMDNLSLIHISEPT
;
A
#
# COMPACT_ATOMS: atom_id res chain seq x y z
N VAL A 1 -25.19 -23.05 -10.53
CA VAL A 1 -24.41 -23.79 -9.50
C VAL A 1 -22.99 -24.08 -9.99
N ALA A 2 -22.79 -24.68 -11.16
CA ALA A 2 -21.46 -25.01 -11.71
C ALA A 2 -20.56 -23.77 -11.86
N THR A 3 -21.11 -22.63 -12.29
CA THR A 3 -20.37 -21.38 -12.47
C THR A 3 -19.83 -20.81 -11.14
N LEU A 4 -20.64 -20.84 -10.07
CA LEU A 4 -20.23 -20.37 -8.74
C LEU A 4 -19.17 -21.31 -8.13
N ALA A 5 -19.30 -22.62 -8.32
CA ALA A 5 -18.28 -23.57 -7.89
C ALA A 5 -16.93 -23.35 -8.60
N GLY A 6 -16.96 -23.05 -9.92
CA GLY A 6 -15.77 -22.68 -10.67
C GLY A 6 -15.11 -21.40 -10.19
N MET A 7 -15.90 -20.36 -9.89
CA MET A 7 -15.39 -19.11 -9.29
C MET A 7 -14.74 -19.36 -7.92
N TYR A 8 -15.38 -20.15 -7.08
CA TYR A 8 -14.83 -20.51 -5.77
C TYR A 8 -13.51 -21.27 -5.90
N ALA A 9 -13.46 -22.30 -6.75
CA ALA A 9 -12.23 -23.06 -6.97
C ALA A 9 -11.09 -22.20 -7.50
N TYR A 10 -11.38 -21.28 -8.42
CA TYR A 10 -10.38 -20.33 -8.93
C TYR A 10 -9.88 -19.39 -7.84
N ASN A 11 -10.77 -18.83 -7.02
CA ASN A 11 -10.39 -17.94 -5.91
C ASN A 11 -9.49 -18.68 -4.90
N GLN A 12 -9.83 -19.91 -4.54
CA GLN A 12 -9.01 -20.75 -3.66
C GLN A 12 -7.64 -21.07 -4.28
N PHE A 13 -7.60 -21.36 -5.58
CA PHE A 13 -6.35 -21.57 -6.30
C PHE A 13 -5.46 -20.32 -6.24
N VAL A 14 -5.99 -19.13 -6.53
CA VAL A 14 -5.24 -17.88 -6.45
C VAL A 14 -4.76 -17.63 -5.03
N ALA A 15 -5.64 -17.69 -4.03
CA ALA A 15 -5.28 -17.50 -2.63
C ALA A 15 -4.16 -18.45 -2.17
N SER A 16 -4.21 -19.72 -2.57
CA SER A 16 -3.21 -20.73 -2.20
C SER A 16 -1.89 -20.62 -2.94
N THR A 17 -1.84 -19.93 -4.08
CA THR A 17 -0.64 -19.87 -4.93
C THR A 17 0.06 -18.52 -4.91
N SER A 18 -0.68 -17.43 -4.71
CA SER A 18 -0.16 -16.06 -4.77
C SER A 18 0.88 -15.75 -3.69
N THR A 19 0.72 -16.32 -2.50
CA THR A 19 1.58 -16.07 -1.32
C THR A 19 2.69 -17.09 -1.13
N LYS A 20 2.76 -18.14 -1.96
CA LYS A 20 3.75 -19.24 -1.81
C LYS A 20 5.21 -18.80 -1.91
N LYS A 21 5.47 -17.70 -2.61
CA LYS A 21 6.85 -17.25 -2.88
C LYS A 21 7.47 -16.48 -1.72
N ASN A 22 6.68 -16.04 -0.73
CA ASN A 22 7.12 -15.25 0.44
C ASN A 22 8.08 -14.11 0.04
N MET A 23 7.64 -13.28 -0.90
CA MET A 23 8.45 -12.19 -1.46
C MET A 23 8.40 -10.91 -0.64
N LEU A 24 7.40 -10.76 0.22
CA LEU A 24 7.27 -9.59 1.09
C LEU A 24 8.33 -9.62 2.20
N PRO A 25 8.95 -8.46 2.53
CA PRO A 25 10.04 -8.39 3.48
C PRO A 25 9.54 -8.54 4.91
N THR A 26 9.69 -9.71 5.50
CA THR A 26 9.39 -9.97 6.92
C THR A 26 10.60 -9.77 7.84
N LYS A 27 11.82 -9.78 7.27
CA LYS A 27 13.06 -9.66 8.03
C LYS A 27 13.18 -8.25 8.64
N ASN A 28 13.42 -8.18 9.94
CA ASN A 28 13.46 -6.96 10.76
C ASN A 28 12.10 -6.22 10.82
N GLY A 29 11.00 -6.93 10.56
CA GLY A 29 9.66 -6.39 10.66
C GLY A 29 9.15 -6.41 12.10
N SER A 30 8.33 -5.43 12.41
CA SER A 30 7.58 -5.29 13.66
C SER A 30 6.16 -4.84 13.35
N TYR A 31 5.28 -4.98 14.32
CA TYR A 31 3.90 -4.49 14.21
C TYR A 31 3.66 -3.38 15.21
N TYR A 32 3.08 -2.30 14.73
CA TYR A 32 2.52 -1.23 15.55
C TYR A 32 1.04 -1.48 15.76
N SER A 33 0.63 -1.74 16.99
CA SER A 33 -0.77 -1.94 17.32
C SER A 33 -1.49 -0.58 17.36
N TRP A 34 -2.16 -0.25 16.27
CA TRP A 34 -2.93 0.98 16.13
C TRP A 34 -4.42 0.68 16.33
N LYS A 35 -5.21 1.72 16.66
CA LYS A 35 -6.63 1.58 17.03
C LYS A 35 -7.52 0.82 16.02
N GLN A 36 -7.14 0.76 14.76
CA GLN A 36 -7.92 0.10 13.70
C GLN A 36 -7.26 -1.16 13.13
N GLY A 37 -6.12 -1.57 13.66
CA GLY A 37 -5.43 -2.78 13.25
C GLY A 37 -3.92 -2.69 13.42
N ASN A 38 -3.23 -3.80 13.23
CA ASN A 38 -1.78 -3.87 13.32
C ASN A 38 -1.13 -3.39 12.02
N VAL A 39 -0.19 -2.48 12.15
CA VAL A 39 0.53 -1.86 11.03
C VAL A 39 1.94 -2.42 10.99
N PHE A 40 2.26 -3.10 9.91
CA PHE A 40 3.59 -3.65 9.68
C PHE A 40 4.58 -2.54 9.33
N TYR A 41 5.75 -2.58 9.93
CA TYR A 41 6.85 -1.68 9.58
C TYR A 41 8.21 -2.36 9.76
N THR A 42 9.22 -1.80 9.09
CA THR A 42 10.62 -2.17 9.33
C THR A 42 11.41 -0.99 9.84
N LYS A 43 12.45 -1.25 10.64
CA LYS A 43 13.41 -0.26 11.12
C LYS A 43 14.81 -0.74 10.81
N THR A 44 15.60 0.05 10.08
CA THR A 44 16.96 -0.31 9.69
C THR A 44 17.90 0.88 9.71
N GLY A 45 19.19 0.64 9.96
CA GLY A 45 20.20 1.69 10.00
C GLY A 45 20.21 2.49 11.30
N THR A 46 21.06 3.53 11.33
CA THR A 46 21.25 4.45 12.47
C THR A 46 21.46 5.87 11.96
N GLY A 47 21.07 6.88 12.73
CA GLY A 47 21.13 8.30 12.41
C GLY A 47 19.74 8.92 12.37
N ASP A 48 19.61 10.10 11.73
CA ASP A 48 18.34 10.83 11.68
C ASP A 48 17.24 10.01 11.05
N PRO A 49 16.00 10.07 11.59
CA PRO A 49 14.91 9.24 11.13
C PRO A 49 14.37 9.66 9.76
N VAL A 50 14.11 8.67 8.92
CA VAL A 50 13.45 8.82 7.63
C VAL A 50 12.31 7.81 7.55
N LEU A 51 11.09 8.27 7.30
CA LEU A 51 9.91 7.44 7.08
C LEU A 51 9.60 7.37 5.58
N LEU A 52 9.47 6.16 5.05
CA LEU A 52 9.12 5.88 3.66
C LEU A 52 7.70 5.33 3.59
N ILE A 53 6.81 6.01 2.87
CA ILE A 53 5.38 5.68 2.74
C ILE A 53 5.06 5.40 1.28
N HIS A 54 4.60 4.19 1.00
CA HIS A 54 4.20 3.73 -0.32
C HIS A 54 2.82 4.28 -0.74
N ASP A 55 2.47 4.13 -2.01
CA ASP A 55 1.17 4.46 -2.57
C ASP A 55 0.04 3.56 -2.01
N THR A 56 -1.21 4.00 -2.12
CA THR A 56 -2.40 3.30 -1.60
C THR A 56 -3.07 2.36 -2.59
N ASN A 57 -2.40 1.92 -3.66
CA ASN A 57 -3.00 0.93 -4.54
C ASN A 57 -2.91 -0.51 -3.98
N SER A 58 -3.75 -1.40 -4.49
CA SER A 58 -3.91 -2.78 -3.99
C SER A 58 -2.64 -3.64 -4.03
N ALA A 59 -1.69 -3.32 -4.89
CA ALA A 59 -0.43 -4.05 -5.01
C ALA A 59 0.72 -3.35 -4.28
N SER A 60 0.50 -2.17 -3.69
CA SER A 60 1.54 -1.39 -3.02
C SER A 60 1.90 -1.96 -1.66
N SER A 61 3.15 -1.84 -1.32
CA SER A 61 3.71 -2.20 -0.01
C SER A 61 5.10 -1.55 0.15
N SER A 62 5.70 -1.70 1.30
CA SER A 62 7.06 -1.24 1.59
C SER A 62 8.14 -1.82 0.66
N VAL A 63 7.83 -2.85 -0.12
CA VAL A 63 8.70 -3.38 -1.20
C VAL A 63 9.11 -2.29 -2.20
N GLU A 64 8.26 -1.30 -2.43
CA GLU A 64 8.55 -0.14 -3.27
C GLU A 64 9.88 0.52 -2.89
N TRP A 65 10.15 0.59 -1.61
CA TRP A 65 11.30 1.26 -1.03
C TRP A 65 12.55 0.40 -0.87
N SER A 66 12.49 -0.89 -1.21
CA SER A 66 13.55 -1.87 -0.90
C SER A 66 14.95 -1.48 -1.39
N LYS A 67 15.07 -0.80 -2.55
CA LYS A 67 16.35 -0.34 -3.08
C LYS A 67 16.83 0.96 -2.41
N ILE A 68 15.91 1.88 -2.15
CA ILE A 68 16.21 3.19 -1.53
C ILE A 68 16.55 3.00 -0.06
N SER A 69 15.76 2.21 0.67
CA SER A 69 16.01 1.89 2.07
C SER A 69 17.42 1.34 2.31
N LYS A 70 17.89 0.41 1.47
CA LYS A 70 19.27 -0.13 1.54
C LYS A 70 20.38 0.91 1.37
N ARG A 71 20.10 2.00 0.68
CA ARG A 71 21.06 3.10 0.52
C ARG A 71 21.00 4.07 1.69
N LEU A 72 19.77 4.46 2.08
CA LEU A 72 19.54 5.43 3.15
C LEU A 72 19.99 4.91 4.52
N GLN A 73 19.82 3.62 4.80
CA GLN A 73 20.18 2.99 6.09
C GLN A 73 21.67 3.12 6.46
N LYS A 74 22.53 3.48 5.50
CA LYS A 74 23.97 3.71 5.75
C LYS A 74 24.22 4.97 6.57
N LYS A 75 23.29 5.93 6.58
CA LYS A 75 23.42 7.24 7.23
C LYS A 75 22.19 7.66 8.04
N HIS A 76 21.08 6.92 7.91
CA HIS A 76 19.79 7.26 8.51
C HIS A 76 19.16 6.05 9.20
N THR A 77 18.34 6.32 10.19
CA THR A 77 17.39 5.33 10.70
C THR A 77 16.17 5.33 9.77
N VAL A 78 16.05 4.30 8.95
CA VAL A 78 15.00 4.21 7.93
C VAL A 78 13.85 3.37 8.45
N TYR A 79 12.66 3.96 8.46
CA TYR A 79 11.40 3.28 8.70
C TYR A 79 10.68 3.09 7.37
N THR A 80 10.22 1.88 7.08
CA THR A 80 9.27 1.62 5.99
C THR A 80 8.00 1.09 6.60
N MET A 81 6.85 1.58 6.20
CA MET A 81 5.56 1.20 6.77
C MET A 81 4.66 0.66 5.65
N ASP A 82 3.99 -0.45 5.88
CA ASP A 82 2.85 -0.86 5.07
C ASP A 82 1.61 -0.15 5.62
N LEU A 83 0.96 0.67 4.81
CA LEU A 83 -0.28 1.33 5.21
C LEU A 83 -1.35 0.30 5.57
N LEU A 84 -2.24 0.64 6.49
CA LEU A 84 -3.38 -0.21 6.84
C LEU A 84 -4.16 -0.54 5.56
N GLY A 85 -4.50 -1.79 5.36
CA GLY A 85 -5.10 -2.26 4.11
C GLY A 85 -4.09 -2.71 3.05
N CYS A 86 -2.78 -2.52 3.24
CA CYS A 86 -1.74 -2.85 2.26
C CYS A 86 -0.70 -3.81 2.82
N GLY A 87 0.01 -4.49 1.93
CA GLY A 87 1.14 -5.35 2.26
C GLY A 87 0.87 -6.34 3.39
N LEU A 88 1.71 -6.30 4.42
CA LEU A 88 1.64 -7.16 5.62
C LEU A 88 0.83 -6.54 6.77
N SER A 89 0.31 -5.31 6.63
CA SER A 89 -0.58 -4.71 7.62
C SER A 89 -1.97 -5.34 7.59
N ASP A 90 -2.69 -5.24 8.71
CA ASP A 90 -4.07 -5.70 8.80
C ASP A 90 -4.96 -5.02 7.75
N LYS A 91 -6.01 -5.74 7.35
CA LYS A 91 -6.98 -5.32 6.33
C LYS A 91 -8.41 -5.37 6.88
N PRO A 92 -8.71 -4.57 7.90
CA PRO A 92 -10.05 -4.54 8.47
C PRO A 92 -11.08 -4.07 7.44
N GLY A 93 -12.29 -4.61 7.51
CA GLY A 93 -13.41 -4.25 6.63
C GLY A 93 -14.03 -2.91 7.04
N LEU A 94 -13.31 -1.82 6.78
CA LEU A 94 -13.74 -0.45 7.08
C LEU A 94 -13.52 0.48 5.87
N SER A 95 -14.09 1.68 5.93
CA SER A 95 -13.82 2.71 4.91
C SER A 95 -12.47 3.34 5.16
N TYR A 96 -11.59 3.24 4.18
CA TYR A 96 -10.27 3.85 4.20
C TYR A 96 -10.35 5.28 3.71
N THR A 97 -10.23 6.25 4.63
CA THR A 97 -10.32 7.68 4.31
C THR A 97 -8.94 8.34 4.39
N ASN A 98 -8.77 9.46 3.68
CA ASN A 98 -7.58 10.29 3.78
C ASN A 98 -7.26 10.64 5.23
N TYR A 99 -8.27 11.04 5.98
CA TYR A 99 -8.12 11.43 7.38
C TYR A 99 -7.65 10.27 8.27
N MET A 100 -8.09 9.05 8.00
CA MET A 100 -7.61 7.84 8.69
C MET A 100 -6.09 7.67 8.48
N TYR A 101 -5.60 7.79 7.25
CA TYR A 101 -4.17 7.67 6.97
C TYR A 101 -3.36 8.81 7.56
N VAL A 102 -3.89 10.04 7.58
CA VAL A 102 -3.28 11.18 8.27
C VAL A 102 -3.10 10.89 9.76
N GLN A 103 -4.15 10.36 10.42
CA GLN A 103 -4.08 9.97 11.83
C GLN A 103 -3.07 8.84 12.05
N LEU A 104 -3.04 7.83 11.18
CA LEU A 104 -2.09 6.72 11.27
C LEU A 104 -0.65 7.23 11.18
N ILE A 105 -0.33 8.04 10.18
CA ILE A 105 1.03 8.58 9.97
C ILE A 105 1.45 9.44 11.17
N THR A 106 0.56 10.31 11.64
CA THR A 106 0.82 11.17 12.81
C THR A 106 1.09 10.33 14.06
N ALA A 107 0.24 9.34 14.32
CA ALA A 107 0.40 8.45 15.46
C ALA A 107 1.69 7.62 15.36
N PHE A 108 1.99 7.09 14.20
CA PHE A 108 3.22 6.31 13.97
C PHE A 108 4.49 7.13 14.25
N ILE A 109 4.54 8.38 13.79
CA ILE A 109 5.68 9.25 14.08
C ILE A 109 5.79 9.51 15.58
N LYS A 110 4.68 9.81 16.27
CA LYS A 110 4.65 10.13 17.70
C LYS A 110 4.96 8.92 18.59
N ASP A 111 4.42 7.76 18.26
CA ASP A 111 4.49 6.59 19.15
C ASP A 111 5.73 5.72 18.88
N ILE A 112 6.12 5.58 17.61
CA ILE A 112 7.20 4.67 17.18
C ILE A 112 8.50 5.38 16.92
N ILE A 113 8.48 6.47 16.14
CA ILE A 113 9.72 7.21 15.80
C ILE A 113 10.13 8.14 16.93
N LYS A 114 9.19 8.84 17.55
CA LYS A 114 9.34 9.71 18.73
C LYS A 114 10.29 10.90 18.53
N SER A 115 10.48 11.30 17.29
CA SER A 115 11.33 12.44 16.94
C SER A 115 10.89 13.05 15.62
N LYS A 116 11.29 14.29 15.38
CA LYS A 116 11.05 14.99 14.13
C LYS A 116 11.68 14.22 12.97
N THR A 117 10.90 13.93 11.92
CA THR A 117 11.21 12.90 10.92
C THR A 117 11.13 13.47 9.51
N SER A 118 12.12 13.16 8.67
CA SER A 118 12.01 13.38 7.23
C SER A 118 11.10 12.31 6.62
N VAL A 119 10.12 12.71 5.81
CA VAL A 119 9.14 11.79 5.23
C VAL A 119 9.25 11.78 3.72
N VAL A 120 9.36 10.58 3.14
CA VAL A 120 9.29 10.36 1.69
C VAL A 120 7.99 9.62 1.40
N ALA A 121 7.17 10.18 0.53
CA ALA A 121 5.89 9.58 0.17
C ALA A 121 5.72 9.51 -1.35
N SER A 122 5.06 8.47 -1.82
CA SER A 122 4.74 8.31 -3.23
C SER A 122 3.26 8.50 -3.52
N ASN A 123 2.99 9.07 -4.69
CA ASN A 123 1.67 9.20 -5.28
C ASN A 123 0.64 9.85 -4.33
N LEU A 124 -0.50 9.18 -4.06
CA LEU A 124 -1.58 9.68 -3.21
C LEU A 124 -1.14 9.87 -1.75
N SER A 125 -0.23 9.06 -1.24
CA SER A 125 0.28 9.19 0.14
C SER A 125 0.97 10.53 0.40
N SER A 126 1.38 11.25 -0.64
CA SER A 126 1.93 12.60 -0.52
C SER A 126 0.91 13.57 0.09
N SER A 127 -0.36 13.44 -0.25
CA SER A 127 -1.44 14.29 0.29
C SER A 127 -1.63 14.05 1.80
N PHE A 128 -1.53 12.81 2.25
CA PHE A 128 -1.66 12.49 3.67
C PHE A 128 -0.52 13.11 4.50
N VAL A 129 0.69 13.11 3.94
CA VAL A 129 1.85 13.72 4.60
C VAL A 129 1.71 15.25 4.69
N ILE A 130 1.21 15.89 3.63
CA ILE A 130 0.92 17.33 3.64
C ILE A 130 -0.12 17.64 4.73
N MET A 131 -1.23 16.89 4.77
CA MET A 131 -2.28 17.08 5.76
C MET A 131 -1.77 16.81 7.20
N ALA A 132 -0.94 15.78 7.39
CA ALA A 132 -0.33 15.49 8.69
C ALA A 132 0.55 16.65 9.17
N ASN A 133 1.34 17.25 8.27
CA ASN A 133 2.17 18.41 8.58
C ASN A 133 1.34 19.67 8.87
N GLN A 134 0.20 19.84 8.19
CA GLN A 134 -0.73 20.95 8.47
C GLN A 134 -1.36 20.82 9.87
N LEU A 135 -1.65 19.58 10.31
CA LEU A 135 -2.20 19.32 11.64
C LEU A 135 -1.14 19.49 12.74
N ASP A 136 0.09 19.08 12.49
CA ASP A 136 1.19 19.17 13.46
C ASP A 136 2.55 19.31 12.75
N ALA A 137 2.97 20.55 12.53
CA ALA A 137 4.25 20.86 11.87
C ALA A 137 5.49 20.47 12.71
N SER A 138 5.33 20.10 13.97
CA SER A 138 6.44 19.74 14.84
C SER A 138 7.01 18.37 14.58
N ILE A 139 6.24 17.46 13.95
CA ILE A 139 6.60 16.05 13.77
C ILE A 139 7.37 15.78 12.48
N ILE A 140 7.25 16.64 11.45
CA ILE A 140 7.88 16.45 10.15
C ILE A 140 8.97 17.50 9.93
N ASP A 141 10.18 17.04 9.62
CA ASP A 141 11.33 17.89 9.31
C ASP A 141 11.36 18.30 7.84
N LYS A 142 11.33 17.31 6.95
CA LYS A 142 11.34 17.48 5.49
C LYS A 142 10.34 16.55 4.83
N MET A 143 9.74 17.02 3.75
CA MET A 143 8.83 16.22 2.93
C MET A 143 9.43 16.08 1.53
N ILE A 144 9.51 14.84 1.04
CA ILE A 144 9.96 14.51 -0.30
C ILE A 144 8.85 13.70 -0.97
N PHE A 145 8.35 14.21 -2.09
CA PHE A 145 7.26 13.57 -2.81
C PHE A 145 7.74 12.99 -4.15
N ILE A 146 7.36 11.75 -4.40
CA ILE A 146 7.68 11.04 -5.64
C ILE A 146 6.39 10.87 -6.42
N ASN A 147 6.32 11.52 -7.57
CA ASN A 147 5.15 11.48 -8.46
C ASN A 147 3.82 11.79 -7.73
N PRO A 148 3.73 12.93 -7.01
CA PRO A 148 2.51 13.25 -6.26
C PRO A 148 1.31 13.40 -7.20
N VAL A 149 0.12 13.03 -6.73
CA VAL A 149 -1.12 13.27 -7.47
C VAL A 149 -1.40 14.77 -7.62
N SER A 150 -2.03 15.15 -8.72
CA SER A 150 -2.41 16.54 -8.93
C SER A 150 -3.57 16.96 -8.02
N PHE A 151 -3.66 18.24 -7.66
CA PHE A 151 -4.80 18.77 -6.90
C PHE A 151 -6.14 18.51 -7.59
N HIS A 152 -6.17 18.58 -8.91
CA HIS A 152 -7.38 18.31 -9.69
C HIS A 152 -7.88 16.86 -9.54
N SER A 153 -6.97 15.89 -9.41
CA SER A 153 -7.35 14.49 -9.17
C SER A 153 -7.81 14.22 -7.74
N MET A 154 -7.45 15.07 -6.79
CA MET A 154 -7.92 14.98 -5.40
C MET A 154 -9.36 15.48 -5.23
N ASP A 155 -9.79 16.41 -6.07
CA ASP A 155 -11.16 16.97 -6.04
C ASP A 155 -12.17 16.14 -6.86
N ALA A 156 -11.71 15.07 -7.53
CA ALA A 156 -12.59 14.22 -8.33
C ALA A 156 -13.53 13.43 -7.42
N MET A 157 -14.80 13.81 -7.42
CA MET A 157 -15.82 13.02 -6.72
C MET A 157 -16.07 11.69 -7.43
N PRO A 158 -16.30 10.59 -6.67
CA PRO A 158 -16.67 9.31 -7.25
C PRO A 158 -17.91 9.45 -8.13
N ASP A 159 -17.78 9.10 -9.40
CA ASP A 159 -18.89 9.07 -10.33
C ASP A 159 -19.80 7.84 -10.10
N GLN A 160 -20.95 7.80 -10.78
CA GLN A 160 -21.86 6.66 -10.67
C GLN A 160 -21.23 5.34 -11.13
N GLN A 161 -20.28 5.39 -12.05
CA GLN A 161 -19.57 4.20 -12.53
C GLN A 161 -18.62 3.66 -11.47
N SER A 162 -17.96 4.53 -10.71
CA SER A 162 -17.11 4.16 -9.58
C SER A 162 -17.92 3.46 -8.49
N LYS A 163 -19.10 4.01 -8.16
CA LYS A 163 -20.03 3.38 -7.18
C LYS A 163 -20.53 2.02 -7.63
N LEU A 164 -20.85 1.86 -8.92
CA LEU A 164 -21.27 0.57 -9.48
C LEU A 164 -20.13 -0.47 -9.44
N LYS A 165 -18.92 -0.07 -9.82
CA LYS A 165 -17.73 -0.94 -9.72
C LYS A 165 -17.50 -1.38 -8.27
N GLN A 166 -17.58 -0.46 -7.32
CA GLN A 166 -17.46 -0.76 -5.90
C GLN A 166 -18.52 -1.77 -5.45
N THR A 167 -19.78 -1.58 -5.83
CA THR A 167 -20.85 -2.51 -5.51
C THR A 167 -20.59 -3.93 -6.03
N ILE A 168 -20.11 -4.05 -7.28
CA ILE A 168 -19.83 -5.36 -7.90
C ILE A 168 -18.66 -6.06 -7.21
N ILE A 169 -17.59 -5.32 -6.86
CA ILE A 169 -16.42 -5.91 -6.22
C ILE A 169 -16.69 -6.26 -4.75
N ASN A 170 -17.64 -5.58 -4.11
CA ASN A 170 -18.09 -5.93 -2.76
C ASN A 170 -19.00 -7.17 -2.70
N LEU A 171 -19.42 -7.73 -3.86
CA LEU A 171 -20.18 -8.98 -3.86
C LEU A 171 -19.30 -10.16 -3.43
N PRO A 172 -19.70 -10.91 -2.39
CA PRO A 172 -18.98 -12.11 -1.97
C PRO A 172 -18.77 -13.07 -3.14
N LEU A 173 -17.63 -13.72 -3.22
CA LEU A 173 -17.22 -14.67 -4.26
C LEU A 173 -17.04 -14.04 -5.65
N VAL A 174 -18.03 -13.34 -6.18
CA VAL A 174 -18.01 -12.71 -7.50
C VAL A 174 -17.01 -11.56 -7.54
N GLY A 175 -17.02 -10.70 -6.55
CA GLY A 175 -16.08 -9.58 -6.43
C GLY A 175 -14.64 -10.07 -6.32
N THR A 176 -14.39 -11.05 -5.47
CA THR A 176 -13.06 -11.67 -5.35
C THR A 176 -12.62 -12.32 -6.67
N PHE A 177 -13.52 -12.97 -7.39
CA PHE A 177 -13.21 -13.56 -8.69
C PHE A 177 -12.84 -12.50 -9.72
N ILE A 178 -13.63 -11.43 -9.83
CA ILE A 178 -13.34 -10.30 -10.73
C ILE A 178 -12.01 -9.64 -10.35
N TYR A 179 -11.79 -9.41 -9.06
CA TYR A 179 -10.54 -8.85 -8.57
C TYR A 179 -9.34 -9.72 -8.98
N ASN A 180 -9.39 -11.02 -8.75
CA ASN A 180 -8.32 -11.95 -9.13
C ASN A 180 -8.07 -12.00 -10.64
N LEU A 181 -9.11 -11.85 -11.46
CA LEU A 181 -8.96 -11.71 -12.92
C LEU A 181 -8.29 -10.37 -13.30
N LEU A 182 -8.62 -9.30 -12.61
CA LEU A 182 -8.06 -7.98 -12.87
C LEU A 182 -6.63 -7.85 -12.35
N MET A 183 -6.30 -8.43 -11.19
CA MET A 183 -4.97 -8.34 -10.56
C MET A 183 -4.06 -9.52 -10.89
N ASN A 184 -4.08 -9.97 -12.15
CA ASN A 184 -3.23 -11.07 -12.61
C ASN A 184 -1.78 -10.60 -12.91
N PRO A 185 -0.80 -11.52 -12.98
CA PRO A 185 0.61 -11.17 -13.22
C PRO A 185 0.86 -10.39 -14.51
N LYS A 186 0.08 -10.63 -15.58
CA LYS A 186 0.20 -9.91 -16.86
C LYS A 186 -0.21 -8.44 -16.71
N ARG A 187 -1.25 -8.16 -15.92
CA ARG A 187 -1.68 -6.78 -15.66
C ARG A 187 -0.67 -6.03 -14.81
N ILE A 188 -0.13 -6.67 -13.78
CA ILE A 188 0.96 -6.10 -12.98
C ILE A 188 2.16 -5.78 -13.87
N ASP A 189 2.60 -6.71 -14.71
CA ASP A 189 3.68 -6.47 -15.67
C ASP A 189 3.39 -5.30 -16.61
N ARG A 190 2.14 -5.16 -17.08
CA ARG A 190 1.71 -4.02 -17.90
C ARG A 190 1.79 -2.70 -17.13
N GLN A 191 1.35 -2.65 -15.85
CA GLN A 191 1.45 -1.46 -15.02
C GLN A 191 2.91 -1.04 -14.83
N PHE A 192 3.81 -1.99 -14.59
CA PHE A 192 5.25 -1.72 -14.51
C PHE A 192 5.82 -1.13 -15.80
N ARG A 193 5.39 -1.64 -16.96
CA ARG A 193 5.90 -1.20 -18.27
C ARG A 193 5.42 0.17 -18.69
N PHE A 194 4.18 0.52 -18.37
CA PHE A 194 3.52 1.70 -18.95
C PHE A 194 3.21 2.80 -17.95
N ILE A 195 3.20 2.50 -16.65
CA ILE A 195 2.76 3.45 -15.62
C ILE A 195 3.87 3.76 -14.62
N TYR A 196 4.51 2.74 -14.03
CA TYR A 196 5.37 2.97 -12.87
C TYR A 196 6.83 3.26 -13.19
N TYR A 197 7.36 2.77 -14.31
CA TYR A 197 8.80 2.85 -14.58
C TYR A 197 9.15 3.24 -15.99
N CYS A 198 10.03 4.24 -16.13
CA CYS A 198 10.60 4.63 -17.43
C CYS A 198 11.50 3.54 -18.06
N ARG A 199 12.07 2.65 -17.23
CA ARG A 199 12.95 1.55 -17.68
C ARG A 199 12.47 0.22 -17.09
N PRO A 200 11.35 -0.33 -17.56
CA PRO A 200 10.74 -1.54 -17.02
C PRO A 200 11.61 -2.80 -17.12
N GLN A 201 12.55 -2.84 -18.06
CA GLN A 201 13.51 -3.94 -18.22
C GLN A 201 14.49 -4.08 -17.04
N LEU A 202 14.65 -3.03 -16.22
CA LEU A 202 15.52 -3.07 -15.03
C LEU A 202 14.81 -3.63 -13.78
N ILE A 203 13.53 -3.96 -13.91
CA ILE A 203 12.74 -4.46 -12.78
C ILE A 203 12.88 -5.99 -12.71
N SER A 204 13.29 -6.47 -11.56
CA SER A 204 13.45 -7.91 -11.34
C SER A 204 12.08 -8.63 -11.32
N SER A 205 12.07 -9.89 -11.72
CA SER A 205 10.88 -10.75 -11.56
C SER A 205 10.45 -10.83 -10.09
N LYS A 206 11.40 -10.85 -9.16
CA LYS A 206 11.13 -10.84 -7.71
C LYS A 206 10.31 -9.63 -7.27
N THR A 207 10.57 -8.45 -7.82
CA THR A 207 9.79 -7.24 -7.51
C THR A 207 8.35 -7.40 -8.01
N LYS A 208 8.16 -7.90 -9.23
CA LYS A 208 6.82 -8.15 -9.79
C LYS A 208 6.05 -9.20 -8.99
N ASP A 209 6.73 -10.26 -8.58
CA ASP A 209 6.16 -11.32 -7.72
C ASP A 209 5.74 -10.75 -6.36
N ALA A 210 6.53 -9.86 -5.76
CA ALA A 210 6.21 -9.22 -4.49
C ALA A 210 4.96 -8.31 -4.59
N TYR A 211 4.80 -7.58 -5.70
CA TYR A 211 3.59 -6.80 -5.95
C TYR A 211 2.37 -7.70 -6.18
N TYR A 212 2.56 -8.82 -6.88
CA TYR A 212 1.48 -9.80 -7.05
C TYR A 212 1.06 -10.41 -5.71
N GLU A 213 2.03 -10.76 -4.87
CA GLU A 213 1.79 -11.27 -3.52
C GLU A 213 1.06 -10.24 -2.66
N ALA A 214 1.55 -8.99 -2.62
CA ALA A 214 0.92 -7.90 -1.88
C ALA A 214 -0.55 -7.69 -2.28
N ALA A 215 -0.85 -7.79 -3.58
CA ALA A 215 -2.20 -7.68 -4.12
C ALA A 215 -3.14 -8.83 -3.72
N HIS A 216 -2.62 -9.95 -3.21
CA HIS A 216 -3.41 -11.15 -2.90
C HIS A 216 -3.26 -11.61 -1.43
N MET A 217 -2.62 -10.80 -0.59
CA MET A 217 -2.64 -11.02 0.86
C MET A 217 -4.05 -10.84 1.41
N ASP A 218 -4.46 -11.69 2.31
CA ASP A 218 -5.80 -11.87 2.90
C ASP A 218 -6.85 -10.78 2.66
N ASN A 219 -8.01 -11.18 2.11
CA ASN A 219 -9.26 -10.38 1.99
C ASN A 219 -9.19 -9.04 1.23
N LEU A 220 -8.22 -8.84 0.36
CA LEU A 220 -7.98 -7.57 -0.35
C LEU A 220 -9.09 -7.11 -1.30
N SER A 221 -10.00 -7.98 -1.72
CA SER A 221 -11.07 -7.62 -2.66
C SER A 221 -12.03 -6.55 -2.13
N LEU A 222 -12.08 -6.34 -0.82
CA LEU A 222 -13.02 -5.42 -0.17
C LEU A 222 -12.44 -4.01 0.10
N ILE A 223 -11.12 -3.82 -0.02
CA ILE A 223 -10.44 -2.68 0.61
C ILE A 223 -10.13 -1.54 -0.36
N HIS A 224 -9.85 -1.83 -1.63
CA HIS A 224 -9.22 -0.88 -2.52
C HIS A 224 -10.16 -0.13 -3.47
N ILE A 225 -11.43 -0.02 -3.15
CA ILE A 225 -12.42 0.60 -4.01
C ILE A 225 -13.11 1.79 -3.36
N SER A 226 -12.93 2.00 -2.06
CA SER A 226 -13.28 3.28 -1.46
C SER A 226 -12.21 4.28 -1.89
N GLU A 227 -12.44 4.97 -3.01
CA GLU A 227 -11.71 6.19 -3.29
C GLU A 227 -11.86 7.12 -2.08
N PRO A 228 -10.79 7.81 -1.69
CA PRO A 228 -10.86 8.73 -0.57
C PRO A 228 -11.87 9.84 -0.88
N THR A 229 -12.93 9.87 -0.14
CA THR A 229 -13.83 11.03 -0.04
C THR A 229 -13.19 12.16 0.73
#